data_791d357e78ddc5db8437803744c204f1
#
_entry.id   791d357e78ddc5db8437803744c204f1
#
_cell.length_a   1.000
_cell.length_b   1.000
_cell.length_c   1.000
_cell.angle_alpha   90.00
_cell.angle_beta   90.00
_cell.angle_gamma   90.00
#
_symmetry.space_group_name_H-M   'P 1'
#
loop_
_entity.id
_entity.type
_entity.pdbx_description
1 polymer ?
#
loop_
_entity_poly.entity_id
_entity_poly.type
_entity_poly.pdbx_seq_one_letter_code
_entity_poly.pdbx_strand_id
1 'polypeptide(L)'
;EKYLRKLVLEMYWDGSPTPSVRTPLGDFFGVGHATAVHYVSLPLSMVFGPRRGPKGPFAAAMNCYFPMPFRDGARIVLRNESDKPVENFFYYVDYELTDEPAPDHVGLFHAFYRQERPTTKVEHASVEANPAPWDLPGLNTTGDDNYVILDTEGDGHYVWCLLNIDNFNASNQVYTWPGEGDDMFFIDGEPWPPRLHGTGTEDYFGAAWGFPSGAYAGPYHGI
;
A
#
# COMPACT_ATOMS: atom_id res chain seq x y z
N GLU A 1 -3.98 -14.49 7.00
CA GLU A 1 -5.26 -14.55 7.72
C GLU A 1 -6.38 -13.97 6.86
N LYS A 2 -7.33 -14.81 6.45
CA LYS A 2 -8.37 -14.41 5.46
C LYS A 2 -9.18 -13.17 5.87
N TYR A 3 -9.41 -12.96 7.15
CA TYR A 3 -10.17 -11.79 7.62
C TYR A 3 -9.47 -10.47 7.27
N LEU A 4 -8.15 -10.43 7.21
CA LEU A 4 -7.38 -9.23 6.83
C LEU A 4 -7.70 -8.74 5.40
N ARG A 5 -8.17 -9.63 4.53
CA ARG A 5 -8.57 -9.30 3.15
C ARG A 5 -10.09 -9.26 2.97
N LYS A 6 -10.85 -9.91 3.86
CA LYS A 6 -12.32 -10.02 3.76
C LYS A 6 -13.06 -8.98 4.59
N LEU A 7 -12.38 -8.33 5.52
CA LEU A 7 -12.89 -7.14 6.18
C LEU A 7 -12.37 -5.93 5.43
N VAL A 8 -13.28 -5.06 5.00
CA VAL A 8 -12.98 -3.85 4.24
C VAL A 8 -13.28 -2.64 5.12
N LEU A 9 -12.29 -1.78 5.27
CA LEU A 9 -12.41 -0.52 5.97
C LEU A 9 -12.86 0.56 4.99
N GLU A 10 -13.93 1.26 5.33
CA GLU A 10 -14.43 2.40 4.58
C GLU A 10 -14.52 3.62 5.50
N MET A 11 -14.04 4.77 5.04
CA MET A 11 -14.18 6.03 5.76
C MET A 11 -14.77 7.10 4.85
N TYR A 12 -15.65 7.88 5.41
CA TYR A 12 -16.40 8.92 4.72
C TYR A 12 -16.28 10.23 5.51
N TRP A 13 -15.95 11.31 4.82
CA TRP A 13 -15.82 12.63 5.40
C TRP A 13 -16.96 13.54 4.95
N ASP A 14 -17.45 14.36 5.86
CA ASP A 14 -18.31 15.51 5.58
C ASP A 14 -19.56 15.17 4.77
N GLY A 15 -20.19 14.03 5.08
CA GLY A 15 -21.41 13.57 4.44
C GLY A 15 -21.24 13.05 2.99
N SER A 16 -20.00 12.86 2.51
CA SER A 16 -19.75 12.30 1.19
C SER A 16 -20.50 10.97 1.00
N PRO A 17 -21.18 10.74 -0.14
CA PRO A 17 -21.83 9.47 -0.46
C PRO A 17 -20.82 8.38 -0.85
N THR A 18 -19.61 8.75 -1.25
CA THR A 18 -18.54 7.85 -1.64
C THR A 18 -17.44 7.81 -0.57
N PRO A 19 -16.85 6.65 -0.31
CA PRO A 19 -15.77 6.56 0.66
C PRO A 19 -14.48 7.23 0.14
N SER A 20 -13.84 8.01 1.01
CA SER A 20 -12.49 8.51 0.79
C SER A 20 -11.41 7.48 1.13
N VAL A 21 -11.76 6.50 1.97
CA VAL A 21 -10.93 5.34 2.26
C VAL A 21 -11.73 4.10 1.94
N ARG A 22 -11.17 3.20 1.13
CA ARG A 22 -11.71 1.88 0.90
C ARG A 22 -10.58 0.89 0.63
N THR A 23 -10.24 0.13 1.65
CA THR A 23 -9.12 -0.82 1.59
C THR A 23 -9.44 -2.09 2.38
N PRO A 24 -8.85 -3.24 2.04
CA PRO A 24 -8.84 -4.38 2.95
C PRO A 24 -8.19 -3.99 4.28
N LEU A 25 -8.70 -4.54 5.37
CA LEU A 25 -8.29 -4.15 6.71
C LEU A 25 -6.78 -4.34 6.95
N GLY A 26 -6.23 -5.48 6.53
CA GLY A 26 -4.78 -5.73 6.69
C GLY A 26 -3.92 -4.78 5.90
N ASP A 27 -4.30 -4.52 4.65
CA ASP A 27 -3.57 -3.63 3.75
C ASP A 27 -3.57 -2.18 4.28
N PHE A 28 -4.69 -1.72 4.84
CA PHE A 28 -4.74 -0.40 5.47
C PHE A 28 -3.72 -0.24 6.60
N PHE A 29 -3.53 -1.28 7.41
CA PHE A 29 -2.61 -1.26 8.54
C PHE A 29 -1.19 -1.76 8.21
N GLY A 30 -0.79 -1.79 6.94
CA GLY A 30 0.57 -2.06 6.51
C GLY A 30 0.92 -3.55 6.36
N VAL A 31 -0.06 -4.45 6.37
CA VAL A 31 0.17 -5.88 6.20
C VAL A 31 -0.64 -6.44 5.04
N GLY A 32 0.04 -6.67 3.93
CA GLY A 32 -0.55 -7.27 2.74
C GLY A 32 -0.55 -8.79 2.72
N HIS A 33 -1.02 -9.37 1.60
CA HIS A 33 -1.13 -10.82 1.38
C HIS A 33 -1.92 -11.59 2.45
N ALA A 34 -2.64 -10.90 3.35
CA ALA A 34 -3.31 -11.50 4.50
C ALA A 34 -2.37 -12.32 5.40
N THR A 35 -1.12 -11.94 5.49
CA THR A 35 -0.08 -12.62 6.27
C THR A 35 0.00 -12.04 7.68
N ALA A 36 0.09 -12.90 8.69
CA ALA A 36 0.25 -12.48 10.08
C ALA A 36 1.74 -12.14 10.33
N VAL A 37 2.07 -10.88 10.26
CA VAL A 37 3.43 -10.35 10.44
C VAL A 37 3.37 -9.13 11.34
N HIS A 38 4.31 -8.99 12.27
CA HIS A 38 4.46 -7.77 13.06
C HIS A 38 5.03 -6.66 12.17
N TYR A 39 4.40 -5.50 12.26
CA TYR A 39 4.82 -4.32 11.53
C TYR A 39 4.68 -3.09 12.41
N VAL A 40 5.68 -2.23 12.41
CA VAL A 40 5.68 -0.97 13.17
C VAL A 40 6.34 0.12 12.34
N SER A 41 5.58 1.19 12.07
CA SER A 41 6.09 2.45 11.56
C SER A 41 5.53 3.60 12.41
N LEU A 42 5.89 4.84 12.11
CA LEU A 42 5.33 5.99 12.83
C LEU A 42 3.80 6.08 12.68
N PRO A 43 3.24 6.02 11.45
CA PRO A 43 1.80 6.17 11.28
C PRO A 43 0.99 4.89 11.52
N LEU A 44 1.59 3.72 11.38
CA LEU A 44 0.84 2.45 11.38
C LEU A 44 1.57 1.37 12.16
N SER A 45 0.81 0.53 12.85
CA SER A 45 1.36 -0.70 13.39
C SER A 45 0.35 -1.84 13.40
N MET A 46 0.87 -3.05 13.27
CA MET A 46 0.12 -4.28 13.44
C MET A 46 0.89 -5.26 14.34
N VAL A 47 0.23 -5.72 15.39
CA VAL A 47 0.80 -6.66 16.36
C VAL A 47 -0.11 -7.87 16.46
N PHE A 48 0.42 -9.05 16.20
CA PHE A 48 -0.31 -10.30 16.31
C PHE A 48 -0.08 -10.95 17.68
N GLY A 49 -1.19 -11.29 18.32
CA GLY A 49 -1.21 -12.14 19.51
C GLY A 49 -1.18 -13.64 19.16
N PRO A 50 -1.28 -14.49 20.16
CA PRO A 50 -1.31 -15.96 19.95
C PRO A 50 -2.55 -16.36 19.14
N ARG A 51 -2.44 -17.50 18.44
CA ARG A 51 -3.61 -18.12 17.79
C ARG A 51 -4.66 -18.54 18.84
N ARG A 52 -5.92 -18.32 18.50
CA ARG A 52 -7.06 -18.86 19.27
C ARG A 52 -7.27 -20.33 18.91
N GLY A 53 -6.50 -21.20 19.58
CA GLY A 53 -6.50 -22.65 19.32
C GLY A 53 -5.67 -23.06 18.10
N PRO A 54 -5.50 -24.36 17.84
CA PRO A 54 -4.55 -24.90 16.84
C PRO A 54 -4.84 -24.50 15.39
N LYS A 55 -6.10 -24.17 15.06
CA LYS A 55 -6.55 -23.80 13.72
C LYS A 55 -7.27 -22.43 13.67
N GLY A 56 -7.34 -21.73 14.80
CA GLY A 56 -7.99 -20.43 14.89
C GLY A 56 -7.13 -19.31 14.28
N PRO A 57 -7.75 -18.15 14.04
CA PRO A 57 -7.04 -16.97 13.57
C PRO A 57 -6.11 -16.42 14.66
N PHE A 58 -5.09 -15.68 14.25
CA PHE A 58 -4.36 -14.82 15.16
C PHE A 58 -5.24 -13.64 15.56
N ALA A 59 -5.19 -13.25 16.82
CA ALA A 59 -5.69 -11.94 17.23
C ALA A 59 -4.73 -10.87 16.72
N ALA A 60 -5.25 -9.75 16.23
CA ALA A 60 -4.43 -8.63 15.77
C ALA A 60 -4.84 -7.35 16.48
N ALA A 61 -3.86 -6.59 16.94
CA ALA A 61 -4.01 -5.19 17.32
C ALA A 61 -3.47 -4.33 16.17
N MET A 62 -4.29 -3.43 15.68
CA MET A 62 -4.02 -2.60 14.50
C MET A 62 -4.14 -1.14 14.93
N ASN A 63 -3.12 -0.34 14.69
CA ASN A 63 -3.11 1.05 15.11
C ASN A 63 -2.79 1.96 13.92
N CYS A 64 -3.49 3.09 13.85
CA CYS A 64 -3.29 4.13 12.86
C CYS A 64 -3.21 5.48 13.56
N TYR A 65 -2.15 6.21 13.28
CA TYR A 65 -1.86 7.54 13.81
C TYR A 65 -1.84 8.61 12.71
N PHE A 66 -2.28 8.29 11.52
CA PHE A 66 -2.48 9.32 10.51
C PHE A 66 -3.52 10.34 10.97
N PRO A 67 -3.22 11.63 10.95
CA PRO A 67 -4.24 12.65 11.15
C PRO A 67 -5.27 12.57 10.01
N MET A 68 -6.53 12.62 10.37
CA MET A 68 -7.64 12.54 9.43
C MET A 68 -8.61 13.71 9.69
N PRO A 69 -8.29 14.92 9.21
CA PRO A 69 -9.14 16.08 9.38
C PRO A 69 -10.50 15.87 8.73
N PHE A 70 -11.54 16.40 9.34
CA PHE A 70 -12.89 16.52 8.78
C PHE A 70 -13.52 17.82 9.23
N ARG A 71 -14.56 18.31 8.54
CA ARG A 71 -15.21 19.58 8.86
C ARG A 71 -16.53 19.36 9.58
N ASP A 72 -17.44 18.63 8.95
CA ASP A 72 -18.80 18.46 9.45
C ASP A 72 -19.03 17.10 10.11
N GLY A 73 -18.27 16.09 9.73
CA GLY A 73 -18.42 14.78 10.32
C GLY A 73 -17.59 13.70 9.65
N ALA A 74 -17.43 12.61 10.41
CA ALA A 74 -16.72 11.41 9.96
C ALA A 74 -17.60 10.18 10.18
N ARG A 75 -17.55 9.26 9.22
CA ARG A 75 -18.22 7.96 9.34
C ARG A 75 -17.23 6.85 8.96
N ILE A 76 -16.98 5.94 9.89
CA ILE A 76 -16.11 4.79 9.71
C ILE A 76 -16.98 3.53 9.67
N VAL A 77 -16.76 2.70 8.68
CA VAL A 77 -17.52 1.46 8.45
C VAL A 77 -16.55 0.30 8.27
N LEU A 78 -16.82 -0.79 8.95
CA LEU A 78 -16.18 -2.07 8.69
C LEU A 78 -17.18 -2.97 7.96
N ARG A 79 -16.90 -3.29 6.72
CA ARG A 79 -17.70 -4.18 5.88
C ARG A 79 -17.13 -5.59 5.94
N ASN A 80 -17.97 -6.55 6.24
CA ASN A 80 -17.61 -7.96 6.17
C ASN A 80 -18.02 -8.55 4.80
N GLU A 81 -17.05 -8.83 3.97
CA GLU A 81 -17.20 -9.46 2.65
C GLU A 81 -16.95 -10.99 2.70
N SER A 82 -16.94 -11.57 3.89
CA SER A 82 -16.82 -13.00 4.06
C SER A 82 -18.19 -13.66 4.25
N ASP A 83 -18.22 -14.98 4.09
CA ASP A 83 -19.37 -15.85 4.37
C ASP A 83 -19.51 -16.22 5.86
N LYS A 84 -18.68 -15.66 6.73
CA LYS A 84 -18.65 -15.97 8.16
C LYS A 84 -18.88 -14.74 9.01
N PRO A 85 -19.58 -14.87 10.13
CA PRO A 85 -19.75 -13.77 11.07
C PRO A 85 -18.41 -13.41 11.73
N VAL A 86 -18.26 -12.13 12.08
CA VAL A 86 -17.20 -11.65 12.97
C VAL A 86 -17.76 -11.69 14.39
N GLU A 87 -17.24 -12.61 15.20
CA GLU A 87 -17.76 -12.80 16.56
C GLU A 87 -17.33 -11.69 17.52
N ASN A 88 -16.09 -11.17 17.36
CA ASN A 88 -15.53 -10.14 18.22
C ASN A 88 -14.72 -9.15 17.40
N PHE A 89 -15.06 -7.90 17.50
CA PHE A 89 -14.31 -6.78 16.96
C PHE A 89 -14.37 -5.63 17.97
N PHE A 90 -13.21 -5.21 18.44
CA PHE A 90 -13.06 -4.10 19.39
C PHE A 90 -12.36 -2.96 18.69
N TYR A 91 -12.75 -1.73 18.99
CA TYR A 91 -12.15 -0.56 18.40
C TYR A 91 -12.14 0.63 19.35
N TYR A 92 -11.21 1.51 19.12
CA TYR A 92 -11.14 2.85 19.68
C TYR A 92 -10.96 3.83 18.53
N VAL A 93 -11.60 4.99 18.63
CA VAL A 93 -11.41 6.12 17.72
C VAL A 93 -11.28 7.36 18.61
N ASP A 94 -10.07 7.89 18.66
CA ASP A 94 -9.80 9.15 19.33
C ASP A 94 -10.00 10.29 18.34
N TYR A 95 -10.71 11.33 18.75
CA TYR A 95 -10.94 12.51 17.93
C TYR A 95 -11.01 13.77 18.80
N GLU A 96 -10.70 14.90 18.19
CA GLU A 96 -10.80 16.23 18.81
C GLU A 96 -11.81 17.05 18.03
N LEU A 97 -12.62 17.82 18.76
CA LEU A 97 -13.46 18.86 18.20
C LEU A 97 -12.79 20.21 18.48
N THR A 98 -12.66 21.02 17.45
CA THR A 98 -12.08 22.35 17.53
C THR A 98 -13.17 23.40 17.30
N ASP A 99 -13.08 24.52 17.99
CA ASP A 99 -14.01 25.66 17.80
C ASP A 99 -13.74 26.38 16.46
N GLU A 100 -12.52 26.27 15.97
CA GLU A 100 -12.11 26.86 14.70
C GLU A 100 -12.17 25.82 13.58
N PRO A 101 -12.71 26.14 12.41
CA PRO A 101 -12.72 25.24 11.28
C PRO A 101 -11.31 24.92 10.81
N ALA A 102 -11.13 23.70 10.28
CA ALA A 102 -9.85 23.36 9.66
C ALA A 102 -9.53 24.36 8.53
N PRO A 103 -8.27 24.85 8.43
CA PRO A 103 -7.88 25.75 7.36
C PRO A 103 -8.17 25.15 5.97
N ASP A 104 -8.50 25.99 5.00
CA ASP A 104 -8.91 25.56 3.64
C ASP A 104 -7.84 24.71 2.94
N HIS A 105 -6.57 24.93 3.25
CA HIS A 105 -5.45 24.18 2.68
C HIS A 105 -5.22 22.79 3.33
N VAL A 106 -5.98 22.45 4.37
CA VAL A 106 -5.90 21.12 5.00
C VAL A 106 -6.77 20.15 4.22
N GLY A 107 -6.15 19.19 3.57
CA GLY A 107 -6.82 18.12 2.81
C GLY A 107 -7.46 17.05 3.67
N LEU A 108 -8.34 16.29 3.08
CA LEU A 108 -8.95 15.10 3.67
C LEU A 108 -8.06 13.88 3.42
N PHE A 109 -8.11 12.92 4.33
CA PHE A 109 -7.34 11.68 4.16
C PHE A 109 -8.02 10.73 3.17
N HIS A 110 -7.24 10.24 2.20
CA HIS A 110 -7.68 9.27 1.21
C HIS A 110 -6.78 8.03 1.21
N ALA A 111 -7.35 6.86 1.01
CA ALA A 111 -6.60 5.63 0.81
C ALA A 111 -7.39 4.65 -0.05
N PHE A 112 -6.74 4.12 -1.07
CA PHE A 112 -7.32 3.19 -2.02
C PHE A 112 -6.52 1.90 -2.08
N TYR A 113 -7.21 0.82 -2.42
CA TYR A 113 -6.64 -0.47 -2.72
C TYR A 113 -6.77 -0.76 -4.21
N ARG A 114 -5.67 -1.18 -4.81
CA ARG A 114 -5.63 -1.66 -6.19
C ARG A 114 -4.94 -3.01 -6.24
N GLN A 115 -5.35 -3.85 -7.16
CA GLN A 115 -4.69 -5.11 -7.48
C GLN A 115 -4.72 -5.33 -8.98
N GLU A 116 -3.62 -5.80 -9.52
CA GLU A 116 -3.50 -6.28 -10.88
C GLU A 116 -2.93 -7.69 -10.87
N ARG A 117 -3.57 -8.62 -11.61
CA ARG A 117 -3.17 -10.03 -11.57
C ARG A 117 -3.52 -10.75 -12.88
N PRO A 118 -2.54 -11.14 -13.69
CA PRO A 118 -1.13 -10.74 -13.58
C PRO A 118 -0.97 -9.25 -13.86
N THR A 119 0.15 -8.67 -13.46
CA THR A 119 0.55 -7.33 -13.91
C THR A 119 0.86 -7.34 -15.39
N THR A 120 0.63 -6.21 -16.06
CA THR A 120 1.09 -6.00 -17.44
C THR A 120 2.59 -6.22 -17.49
N LYS A 121 3.01 -7.04 -18.45
CA LYS A 121 4.41 -7.34 -18.66
C LYS A 121 4.97 -6.36 -19.68
N VAL A 122 6.00 -5.64 -19.31
CA VAL A 122 6.82 -4.93 -20.30
C VAL A 122 7.62 -5.96 -21.08
N GLU A 123 7.42 -6.03 -22.40
CA GLU A 123 8.20 -6.93 -23.23
C GLU A 123 9.63 -6.39 -23.38
N HIS A 124 10.59 -7.13 -22.85
CA HIS A 124 12.00 -6.85 -23.12
C HIS A 124 12.38 -7.31 -24.52
N ALA A 125 13.12 -6.48 -25.25
CA ALA A 125 13.81 -6.92 -26.46
C ALA A 125 14.71 -8.10 -26.08
N SER A 126 14.67 -9.14 -26.90
CA SER A 126 15.22 -10.48 -26.66
C SER A 126 16.43 -10.50 -25.73
N VAL A 127 16.26 -11.16 -24.59
CA VAL A 127 17.28 -11.43 -23.57
C VAL A 127 18.51 -12.19 -24.12
N GLU A 128 18.44 -12.66 -25.36
CA GLU A 128 19.52 -13.41 -26.01
C GLU A 128 20.80 -12.59 -26.24
N ALA A 129 20.72 -11.25 -26.20
CA ALA A 129 21.85 -10.39 -26.54
C ALA A 129 22.60 -9.81 -25.33
N ASN A 130 22.08 -9.95 -24.08
CA ASN A 130 22.72 -9.33 -22.92
C ASN A 130 22.67 -10.25 -21.68
N PRO A 131 23.83 -10.61 -21.14
CA PRO A 131 23.92 -11.50 -19.98
C PRO A 131 23.63 -10.82 -18.63
N ALA A 132 23.53 -9.49 -18.58
CA ALA A 132 23.27 -8.77 -17.33
C ALA A 132 21.86 -8.17 -17.32
N PRO A 133 20.99 -8.56 -16.36
CA PRO A 133 19.60 -8.09 -16.30
C PRO A 133 19.46 -6.57 -16.16
N TRP A 134 20.45 -5.92 -15.55
CA TRP A 134 20.50 -4.47 -15.36
C TRP A 134 21.01 -3.67 -16.59
N ASP A 135 21.55 -4.36 -17.60
CA ASP A 135 22.00 -3.74 -18.85
C ASP A 135 20.96 -3.83 -19.97
N LEU A 136 19.73 -4.22 -19.65
CA LEU A 136 18.66 -4.28 -20.64
C LEU A 136 18.32 -2.86 -21.08
N PRO A 137 18.41 -2.54 -22.38
CA PRO A 137 17.98 -1.24 -22.86
C PRO A 137 16.50 -1.07 -22.51
N GLY A 138 16.18 -0.03 -21.75
CA GLY A 138 14.84 0.27 -21.33
C GLY A 138 13.90 0.39 -22.54
N LEU A 139 12.96 -0.50 -22.65
CA LEU A 139 11.97 -0.46 -23.71
C LEU A 139 10.75 0.36 -23.32
N ASN A 140 10.53 0.55 -22.04
CA ASN A 140 9.47 1.41 -21.51
C ASN A 140 10.00 2.82 -21.33
N THR A 141 9.97 3.62 -22.39
CA THR A 141 10.43 5.02 -22.40
C THR A 141 9.30 6.02 -22.24
N THR A 142 8.09 5.58 -21.90
CA THR A 142 6.92 6.43 -21.67
C THR A 142 6.34 6.27 -20.28
N GLY A 143 6.57 5.12 -19.64
CA GLY A 143 5.92 4.73 -18.39
C GLY A 143 4.49 4.20 -18.53
N ASP A 144 3.96 4.14 -19.76
CA ASP A 144 2.54 3.80 -20.01
C ASP A 144 2.15 2.40 -19.52
N ASP A 145 3.10 1.45 -19.57
CA ASP A 145 2.89 0.06 -19.14
C ASP A 145 3.30 -0.22 -17.69
N ASN A 146 3.68 0.80 -16.94
CA ASN A 146 4.04 0.64 -15.53
C ASN A 146 2.83 0.30 -14.67
N TYR A 147 3.06 -0.47 -13.61
CA TYR A 147 2.04 -0.67 -12.58
C TYR A 147 1.70 0.66 -11.92
N VAL A 148 0.46 1.09 -12.03
CA VAL A 148 0.02 2.37 -11.44
C VAL A 148 -0.22 2.18 -9.95
N ILE A 149 0.57 2.84 -9.12
CA ILE A 149 0.40 2.87 -7.66
C ILE A 149 -0.70 3.86 -7.29
N LEU A 150 -0.66 5.07 -7.85
CA LEU A 150 -1.63 6.13 -7.62
C LEU A 150 -1.87 6.89 -8.91
N ASP A 151 -3.14 7.11 -9.24
CA ASP A 151 -3.61 8.02 -10.28
C ASP A 151 -4.74 8.85 -9.68
N THR A 152 -4.53 10.15 -9.52
CA THR A 152 -5.46 11.03 -8.83
C THR A 152 -5.30 12.48 -9.28
N GLU A 153 -6.35 13.27 -9.11
CA GLU A 153 -6.36 14.71 -9.36
C GLU A 153 -6.69 15.44 -8.05
N GLY A 154 -6.12 16.64 -7.87
CA GLY A 154 -6.39 17.52 -6.74
C GLY A 154 -5.12 18.07 -6.09
N ASP A 155 -5.33 18.97 -5.12
CA ASP A 155 -4.26 19.48 -4.25
C ASP A 155 -4.06 18.55 -3.06
N GLY A 156 -2.85 18.03 -2.88
CA GLY A 156 -2.59 17.12 -1.79
C GLY A 156 -1.15 16.67 -1.65
N HIS A 157 -0.93 15.76 -0.73
CA HIS A 157 0.35 15.12 -0.51
C HIS A 157 0.21 13.60 -0.59
N TYR A 158 1.05 12.97 -1.39
CA TYR A 158 1.26 11.54 -1.33
C TYR A 158 2.08 11.22 -0.08
N VAL A 159 1.51 10.43 0.84
CA VAL A 159 2.09 10.25 2.18
C VAL A 159 2.54 8.83 2.48
N TRP A 160 2.04 7.84 1.72
CA TRP A 160 2.38 6.45 1.97
C TRP A 160 1.89 5.52 0.87
N CYS A 161 2.59 4.40 0.68
CA CYS A 161 2.07 3.25 -0.07
C CYS A 161 2.49 1.92 0.58
N LEU A 162 1.70 0.90 0.31
CA LEU A 162 2.04 -0.49 0.55
C LEU A 162 2.00 -1.23 -0.80
N LEU A 163 3.15 -1.69 -1.25
CA LEU A 163 3.26 -2.52 -2.45
C LEU A 163 3.48 -3.97 -2.05
N ASN A 164 2.61 -4.86 -2.52
CA ASN A 164 2.74 -6.29 -2.31
C ASN A 164 2.94 -6.97 -3.66
N ILE A 165 4.05 -7.67 -3.82
CA ILE A 165 4.42 -8.35 -5.05
C ILE A 165 4.36 -9.85 -4.83
N ASP A 166 3.62 -10.54 -5.69
CA ASP A 166 3.52 -12.00 -5.70
C ASP A 166 4.23 -12.52 -6.96
N ASN A 167 5.45 -12.99 -6.78
CA ASN A 167 6.27 -13.48 -7.87
C ASN A 167 5.88 -14.94 -8.21
N PHE A 168 5.09 -15.11 -9.27
CA PHE A 168 4.61 -16.43 -9.71
C PHE A 168 5.68 -17.33 -10.31
N ASN A 169 6.87 -16.80 -10.63
CA ASN A 169 7.96 -17.55 -11.25
C ASN A 169 9.26 -17.41 -10.45
N ALA A 170 9.19 -17.51 -9.14
CA ALA A 170 10.34 -17.36 -8.25
C ALA A 170 11.50 -18.35 -8.50
N SER A 171 11.27 -19.41 -9.28
CA SER A 171 12.34 -20.35 -9.68
C SER A 171 13.36 -19.76 -10.65
N ASN A 172 13.04 -18.64 -11.29
CA ASN A 172 13.93 -17.93 -12.21
C ASN A 172 14.16 -16.49 -11.75
N GLN A 173 14.77 -16.31 -10.59
CA GLN A 173 14.95 -15.01 -9.94
C GLN A 173 15.70 -13.99 -10.80
N VAL A 174 16.57 -14.42 -11.69
CA VAL A 174 17.33 -13.52 -12.58
C VAL A 174 16.40 -12.74 -13.52
N TYR A 175 15.30 -13.35 -13.98
CA TYR A 175 14.38 -12.72 -14.92
C TYR A 175 13.04 -12.30 -14.32
N THR A 176 12.84 -12.58 -13.05
CA THR A 176 11.58 -12.28 -12.36
C THR A 176 11.77 -11.50 -11.06
N TRP A 177 12.99 -11.01 -10.85
CA TRP A 177 13.32 -10.13 -9.74
C TRP A 177 12.52 -8.82 -9.87
N PRO A 178 11.70 -8.43 -8.88
CA PRO A 178 10.85 -7.26 -8.99
C PRO A 178 11.57 -5.94 -8.64
N GLY A 179 12.81 -6.00 -8.17
CA GLY A 179 13.54 -4.84 -7.68
C GLY A 179 13.95 -3.84 -8.76
N GLU A 180 14.16 -4.31 -10.01
CA GLU A 180 14.62 -3.44 -11.11
C GLU A 180 13.51 -2.53 -11.70
N GLY A 181 12.32 -2.55 -11.15
CA GLY A 181 11.22 -1.67 -11.57
C GLY A 181 11.39 -0.27 -10.98
N ASP A 182 11.77 0.69 -11.81
CA ASP A 182 11.94 2.08 -11.40
C ASP A 182 10.63 2.72 -10.98
N ASP A 183 10.65 3.46 -9.89
CA ASP A 183 9.55 4.31 -9.47
C ASP A 183 9.55 5.63 -10.24
N MET A 184 8.38 6.07 -10.65
CA MET A 184 8.19 7.28 -11.44
C MET A 184 7.03 8.10 -10.90
N PHE A 185 7.23 9.40 -10.73
CA PHE A 185 6.21 10.34 -10.29
C PHE A 185 5.96 11.40 -11.37
N PHE A 186 4.85 11.28 -12.07
CA PHE A 186 4.37 12.29 -13.01
C PHE A 186 3.45 13.24 -12.27
N ILE A 187 3.89 14.49 -12.08
CA ILE A 187 3.16 15.50 -11.32
C ILE A 187 2.75 16.63 -12.26
N ASP A 188 1.48 17.07 -12.15
CA ASP A 188 0.94 18.20 -12.89
C ASP A 188 1.12 18.13 -14.42
N GLY A 189 0.93 16.92 -14.99
CA GLY A 189 1.07 16.70 -16.43
C GLY A 189 2.51 16.68 -16.93
N GLU A 190 3.46 16.41 -16.05
CA GLU A 190 4.86 16.31 -16.39
C GLU A 190 5.11 15.27 -17.49
N PRO A 191 5.89 15.59 -18.54
CA PRO A 191 6.20 14.63 -19.59
C PRO A 191 7.27 13.63 -19.16
N TRP A 192 7.43 12.56 -19.95
CA TRP A 192 8.57 11.66 -19.84
C TRP A 192 9.90 12.35 -20.18
N PRO A 193 11.01 12.08 -19.48
CA PRO A 193 11.08 11.40 -18.19
C PRO A 193 10.65 12.36 -17.05
N PRO A 194 9.95 11.86 -16.02
CA PRO A 194 9.58 12.71 -14.89
C PRO A 194 10.82 13.12 -14.10
N ARG A 195 10.72 14.22 -13.36
CA ARG A 195 11.83 14.72 -12.51
C ARG A 195 12.13 13.81 -11.33
N LEU A 196 11.07 13.19 -10.79
CA LEU A 196 11.20 12.20 -9.74
C LEU A 196 11.15 10.81 -10.37
N HIS A 197 12.30 10.20 -10.49
CA HIS A 197 12.52 8.94 -11.14
C HIS A 197 13.57 8.16 -10.36
N GLY A 198 13.20 7.03 -9.82
CA GLY A 198 14.08 6.17 -9.04
C GLY A 198 14.88 5.20 -9.89
N THR A 199 15.52 4.27 -9.23
CA THR A 199 16.45 3.30 -9.81
C THR A 199 16.08 1.86 -9.53
N GLY A 200 15.03 1.63 -8.76
CA GLY A 200 14.54 0.30 -8.44
C GLY A 200 13.49 0.30 -7.34
N THR A 201 12.64 -0.69 -7.36
CA THR A 201 11.59 -0.86 -6.36
C THR A 201 12.16 -1.02 -4.95
N GLU A 202 13.25 -1.76 -4.78
CA GLU A 202 13.89 -1.93 -3.49
C GLU A 202 14.49 -0.63 -2.97
N ASP A 203 15.06 0.20 -3.85
CA ASP A 203 15.62 1.51 -3.51
C ASP A 203 14.53 2.45 -3.01
N TYR A 204 13.39 2.47 -3.68
CA TYR A 204 12.23 3.25 -3.26
C TYR A 204 11.75 2.87 -1.86
N PHE A 205 11.73 1.58 -1.52
CA PHE A 205 11.34 1.10 -0.19
C PHE A 205 12.47 1.12 0.84
N GLY A 206 13.63 1.69 0.52
CA GLY A 206 14.74 1.91 1.45
C GLY A 206 15.59 0.68 1.72
N ALA A 207 15.59 -0.28 0.81
CA ALA A 207 16.55 -1.38 0.80
C ALA A 207 17.70 -1.07 -0.16
N ALA A 208 18.67 -1.95 -0.27
CA ALA A 208 19.82 -1.78 -1.17
C ALA A 208 20.25 -3.14 -1.71
N TRP A 209 20.41 -3.23 -3.03
CA TRP A 209 20.87 -4.45 -3.71
C TRP A 209 20.03 -5.69 -3.43
N GLY A 210 18.77 -5.47 -3.09
CA GLY A 210 17.81 -6.51 -2.78
C GLY A 210 17.04 -6.29 -1.48
N PHE A 211 16.04 -7.13 -1.26
CA PHE A 211 15.27 -7.10 -0.03
C PHE A 211 15.96 -7.94 1.06
N PRO A 212 15.88 -7.54 2.34
CA PRO A 212 16.46 -8.32 3.42
C PRO A 212 15.82 -9.71 3.53
N SER A 213 16.54 -10.66 4.10
CA SER A 213 16.06 -12.05 4.27
C SER A 213 14.94 -12.23 5.31
N GLY A 214 14.41 -11.16 5.86
CA GLY A 214 13.32 -11.17 6.84
C GLY A 214 12.60 -9.84 6.89
N ALA A 215 11.48 -9.81 7.57
CA ALA A 215 10.72 -8.58 7.75
C ALA A 215 11.54 -7.52 8.48
N TYR A 216 11.53 -6.32 7.95
CA TYR A 216 12.11 -5.12 8.53
C TYR A 216 11.10 -4.00 8.59
N ALA A 217 11.06 -3.28 9.70
CA ALA A 217 10.21 -2.11 9.85
C ALA A 217 11.00 -0.96 10.48
N GLY A 218 10.96 0.18 9.83
CA GLY A 218 11.51 1.46 10.31
C GLY A 218 10.43 2.51 10.46
N PRO A 219 10.77 3.72 10.93
CA PRO A 219 9.80 4.80 11.12
C PRO A 219 9.02 5.17 9.87
N TYR A 220 9.66 5.16 8.70
CA TYR A 220 9.10 5.64 7.44
C TYR A 220 9.11 4.62 6.31
N HIS A 221 9.70 3.48 6.49
CA HIS A 221 9.78 2.42 5.49
C HIS A 221 9.89 1.04 6.15
N GLY A 222 9.65 -0.01 5.38
CA GLY A 222 9.80 -1.40 5.82
C GLY A 222 9.55 -2.38 4.68
N ILE A 223 9.96 -3.61 4.87
CA ILE A 223 9.85 -4.70 3.89
C ILE A 223 9.42 -5.99 4.58
#